data_ffeb148c5240af1874ffe60d7103dcdf
#
_entry.id   ffeb148c5240af1874ffe60d7103dcdf
#
_cell.length_a   1.000
_cell.length_b   1.000
_cell.length_c   1.000
_cell.angle_alpha   90.00
_cell.angle_beta   90.00
_cell.angle_gamma   90.00
#
_symmetry.space_group_name_H-M   'P 1'
#
loop_
_entity.id
_entity.type
_entity.pdbx_description
1 polymer ?
#
loop_
_entity_poly.entity_id
_entity_poly.type
_entity_poly.pdbx_seq_one_letter_code
_entity_poly.pdbx_strand_id
1 'polypeptide(L)'
;MRGCYTALITPMNRDGSLDFEGLHDLLEYQSENEVAGIVAMGTTGESPTLDWKEHMSVVSKTNIFCGADLHVIAGTGANNTKESEEGTREAIDLGVKTILLVDPYYNGPSSLEIRREYYEPLAREFPGANFIPYIIPGRTGTMLLPEDLALLSEHCPNIIGVKEATGDFSNMRAIRRLCRENFPILSGDDEKTLAMMADPTILASGTISVVANILPWTMREMVNAQLDNDPETAKQLAAGLMPLMGIVTVKTEEDTPRGRVMCKARNPLATKTLMNILGMPAGPCRQPLGKMTMGGMVKVIEAARQVYATRPDFFEPIEEFFDVDVGERLHDKTNWEGLCYDSY
;
A
#
# COMPACT_ATOMS: atom_id res chain seq x y z
N MET A 1 -12.53 10.59 -4.47
CA MET A 1 -12.03 9.28 -4.01
C MET A 1 -12.46 9.04 -2.58
N ARG A 2 -13.03 7.88 -2.29
CA ARG A 2 -13.58 7.52 -0.97
C ARG A 2 -13.54 5.99 -0.82
N GLY A 3 -13.28 5.46 0.36
CA GLY A 3 -13.30 4.02 0.64
C GLY A 3 -11.92 3.39 0.86
N CYS A 4 -11.87 2.07 0.85
CA CYS A 4 -10.67 1.26 1.02
C CYS A 4 -10.11 0.83 -0.33
N TYR A 5 -8.90 1.27 -0.65
CA TYR A 5 -8.12 0.84 -1.81
C TYR A 5 -7.01 -0.09 -1.34
N THR A 6 -6.69 -1.11 -2.11
CA THR A 6 -5.58 -2.00 -1.79
C THR A 6 -4.31 -1.57 -2.52
N ALA A 7 -3.24 -1.28 -1.75
CA ALA A 7 -1.90 -1.19 -2.32
C ALA A 7 -1.43 -2.62 -2.62
N LEU A 8 -1.73 -3.12 -3.82
CA LEU A 8 -1.54 -4.52 -4.14
C LEU A 8 -0.07 -4.91 -4.17
N ILE A 9 0.26 -6.09 -3.63
CA ILE A 9 1.58 -6.71 -3.81
C ILE A 9 1.73 -7.18 -5.26
N THR A 10 2.96 -7.32 -5.74
CA THR A 10 3.25 -8.03 -6.98
C THR A 10 3.69 -9.46 -6.63
N PRO A 11 2.89 -10.49 -6.96
CA PRO A 11 3.28 -11.86 -6.68
C PRO A 11 4.41 -12.30 -7.64
N MET A 12 5.32 -13.10 -7.10
CA MET A 12 6.50 -13.58 -7.80
C MET A 12 6.57 -15.11 -7.73
N ASN A 13 7.03 -15.72 -8.80
CA ASN A 13 7.44 -17.12 -8.80
C ASN A 13 8.67 -17.33 -7.92
N ARG A 14 9.00 -18.57 -7.57
CA ARG A 14 10.18 -18.91 -6.75
C ARG A 14 11.50 -18.41 -7.32
N ASP A 15 11.60 -18.26 -8.63
CA ASP A 15 12.77 -17.75 -9.33
C ASP A 15 12.82 -16.22 -9.42
N GLY A 16 11.81 -15.54 -8.88
CA GLY A 16 11.67 -14.08 -8.89
C GLY A 16 11.05 -13.51 -10.18
N SER A 17 10.61 -14.34 -11.12
CA SER A 17 9.79 -13.87 -12.26
C SER A 17 8.38 -13.49 -11.80
N LEU A 18 7.67 -12.69 -12.61
CA LEU A 18 6.29 -12.28 -12.31
C LEU A 18 5.35 -13.50 -12.36
N ASP A 19 4.51 -13.62 -11.34
CA ASP A 19 3.45 -14.62 -11.26
C ASP A 19 2.12 -13.96 -11.69
N PHE A 20 1.78 -14.09 -12.96
CA PHE A 20 0.55 -13.51 -13.49
C PHE A 20 -0.71 -14.33 -13.16
N GLU A 21 -0.57 -15.62 -12.86
CA GLU A 21 -1.70 -16.43 -12.36
C GLU A 21 -2.03 -16.00 -10.95
N GLY A 22 -1.04 -15.93 -10.07
CA GLY A 22 -1.24 -15.42 -8.72
C GLY A 22 -1.71 -13.95 -8.69
N LEU A 23 -1.29 -13.11 -9.65
CA LEU A 23 -1.82 -11.75 -9.77
C LEU A 23 -3.32 -11.76 -10.10
N HIS A 24 -3.74 -12.65 -11.00
CA HIS A 24 -5.16 -12.82 -11.34
C HIS A 24 -5.98 -13.22 -10.09
N ASP A 25 -5.54 -14.26 -9.38
CA ASP A 25 -6.22 -14.72 -8.17
C ASP A 25 -6.32 -13.64 -7.09
N LEU A 26 -5.24 -12.85 -6.90
CA LEU A 26 -5.28 -11.73 -5.96
C LEU A 26 -6.25 -10.64 -6.39
N LEU A 27 -6.34 -10.33 -7.68
CA LEU A 27 -7.29 -9.33 -8.18
C LEU A 27 -8.73 -9.80 -8.04
N GLU A 28 -9.00 -11.10 -8.30
CA GLU A 28 -10.31 -11.71 -8.09
C GLU A 28 -10.69 -11.67 -6.61
N TYR A 29 -9.78 -12.08 -5.73
CA TYR A 29 -9.97 -12.00 -4.28
C TYR A 29 -10.30 -10.58 -3.80
N GLN A 30 -9.61 -9.55 -4.33
CA GLN A 30 -9.93 -8.16 -4.01
C GLN A 30 -11.30 -7.74 -4.54
N SER A 31 -11.68 -8.19 -5.74
CA SER A 31 -12.96 -7.89 -6.36
C SER A 31 -14.13 -8.50 -5.59
N GLU A 32 -14.03 -9.78 -5.21
CA GLU A 32 -15.04 -10.44 -4.39
C GLU A 32 -15.22 -9.80 -3.02
N ASN A 33 -14.16 -9.22 -2.47
CA ASN A 33 -14.21 -8.47 -1.22
C ASN A 33 -14.60 -6.99 -1.40
N GLU A 34 -14.99 -6.58 -2.62
CA GLU A 34 -15.58 -5.28 -2.97
C GLU A 34 -14.76 -4.06 -2.52
N VAL A 35 -13.43 -4.12 -2.60
CA VAL A 35 -12.59 -2.94 -2.33
C VAL A 35 -12.91 -1.81 -3.31
N ALA A 36 -12.70 -0.56 -2.93
CA ALA A 36 -12.97 0.60 -3.78
C ALA A 36 -12.05 0.68 -5.02
N GLY A 37 -10.95 -0.04 -5.01
CA GLY A 37 -10.01 -0.11 -6.13
C GLY A 37 -8.63 -0.62 -5.75
N ILE A 38 -7.77 -0.69 -6.74
CA ILE A 38 -6.43 -1.27 -6.67
C ILE A 38 -5.38 -0.23 -7.02
N VAL A 39 -4.34 -0.14 -6.20
CA VAL A 39 -3.11 0.56 -6.55
C VAL A 39 -2.08 -0.47 -7.04
N ALA A 40 -1.88 -0.53 -8.34
CA ALA A 40 -0.85 -1.35 -8.97
C ALA A 40 0.50 -0.60 -8.95
N MET A 41 1.58 -1.33 -8.72
CA MET A 41 2.95 -0.81 -8.82
C MET A 41 3.25 0.40 -7.93
N GLY A 42 2.62 0.43 -6.75
CA GLY A 42 3.08 1.29 -5.66
C GLY A 42 4.30 0.68 -4.93
N THR A 43 4.65 1.25 -3.77
CA THR A 43 5.72 0.71 -2.90
C THR A 43 5.48 -0.76 -2.52
N THR A 44 4.23 -1.11 -2.24
CA THR A 44 3.82 -2.48 -1.88
C THR A 44 3.98 -3.44 -3.05
N GLY A 45 3.78 -2.97 -4.28
CA GLY A 45 4.00 -3.71 -5.51
C GLY A 45 5.47 -3.82 -5.93
N GLU A 46 6.41 -3.39 -5.09
CA GLU A 46 7.86 -3.46 -5.34
C GLU A 46 8.31 -2.68 -6.60
N SER A 47 7.63 -1.57 -6.95
CA SER A 47 7.90 -0.82 -8.19
C SER A 47 9.39 -0.53 -8.47
N PRO A 48 10.27 -0.22 -7.47
CA PRO A 48 11.68 0.04 -7.76
C PRO A 48 12.52 -1.22 -8.08
N THR A 49 11.99 -2.43 -7.93
CA THR A 49 12.71 -3.68 -8.18
C THR A 49 12.33 -4.34 -9.49
N LEU A 50 11.39 -3.76 -10.23
CA LEU A 50 10.97 -4.18 -11.55
C LEU A 50 11.53 -3.21 -12.61
N ASP A 51 11.92 -3.73 -13.77
CA ASP A 51 12.15 -2.86 -14.91
C ASP A 51 10.81 -2.29 -15.45
N TRP A 52 10.87 -1.22 -16.25
CA TRP A 52 9.66 -0.56 -16.74
C TRP A 52 8.76 -1.46 -17.59
N LYS A 53 9.33 -2.42 -18.30
CA LYS A 53 8.55 -3.38 -19.10
C LYS A 53 7.75 -4.32 -18.21
N GLU A 54 8.37 -4.85 -17.17
CA GLU A 54 7.69 -5.69 -16.18
C GLU A 54 6.64 -4.86 -15.40
N HIS A 55 7.02 -3.66 -14.98
CA HIS A 55 6.16 -2.72 -14.30
C HIS A 55 4.87 -2.46 -15.10
N MET A 56 4.99 -2.08 -16.36
CA MET A 56 3.84 -1.82 -17.22
C MET A 56 3.05 -3.07 -17.58
N SER A 57 3.70 -4.24 -17.60
CA SER A 57 2.99 -5.52 -17.75
C SER A 57 2.04 -5.79 -16.57
N VAL A 58 2.46 -5.51 -15.34
CA VAL A 58 1.59 -5.62 -14.15
C VAL A 58 0.44 -4.61 -14.22
N VAL A 59 0.73 -3.34 -14.56
CA VAL A 59 -0.30 -2.30 -14.73
C VAL A 59 -1.33 -2.72 -15.79
N SER A 60 -0.86 -3.20 -16.94
CA SER A 60 -1.71 -3.65 -18.04
C SER A 60 -2.64 -4.80 -17.62
N LYS A 61 -2.08 -5.85 -16.99
CA LYS A 61 -2.86 -7.00 -16.53
C LYS A 61 -3.89 -6.60 -15.48
N THR A 62 -3.50 -5.75 -14.52
CA THR A 62 -4.41 -5.22 -13.51
C THR A 62 -5.55 -4.44 -14.17
N ASN A 63 -5.25 -3.54 -15.11
CA ASN A 63 -6.27 -2.73 -15.76
C ASN A 63 -7.23 -3.55 -16.63
N ILE A 64 -6.71 -4.56 -17.34
CA ILE A 64 -7.54 -5.48 -18.15
C ILE A 64 -8.48 -6.30 -17.27
N PHE A 65 -7.97 -6.83 -16.15
CA PHE A 65 -8.79 -7.62 -15.23
C PHE A 65 -9.87 -6.78 -14.56
N CYS A 66 -9.49 -5.65 -13.97
CA CYS A 66 -10.42 -4.79 -13.23
C CYS A 66 -11.48 -4.15 -14.13
N GLY A 67 -11.18 -3.90 -15.41
CA GLY A 67 -12.12 -3.34 -16.37
C GLY A 67 -12.76 -2.04 -15.88
N ALA A 68 -14.11 -2.04 -15.81
CA ALA A 68 -14.89 -0.93 -15.28
C ALA A 68 -15.33 -1.13 -13.82
N ASP A 69 -15.13 -2.31 -13.26
CA ASP A 69 -15.72 -2.72 -11.98
C ASP A 69 -14.88 -2.22 -10.78
N LEU A 70 -13.56 -2.19 -10.94
CA LEU A 70 -12.65 -1.69 -9.90
C LEU A 70 -11.85 -0.48 -10.39
N HIS A 71 -11.69 0.51 -9.53
CA HIS A 71 -10.88 1.69 -9.84
C HIS A 71 -9.38 1.36 -9.78
N VAL A 72 -8.72 1.37 -10.95
CA VAL A 72 -7.27 1.14 -11.04
C VAL A 72 -6.50 2.46 -10.91
N ILE A 73 -5.51 2.44 -10.05
CA ILE A 73 -4.53 3.52 -9.84
C ILE A 73 -3.15 2.95 -10.16
N ALA A 74 -2.46 3.51 -11.15
CA ALA A 74 -1.10 3.10 -11.47
C ALA A 74 -0.07 3.95 -10.75
N GLY A 75 0.87 3.31 -10.06
CA GLY A 75 2.05 3.98 -9.50
C GLY A 75 3.09 4.16 -10.58
N THR A 76 3.34 5.38 -11.06
CA THR A 76 4.35 5.69 -12.08
C THR A 76 5.42 6.67 -11.58
N GLY A 77 5.40 6.97 -10.28
CA GLY A 77 6.39 7.89 -9.68
C GLY A 77 7.80 7.28 -9.64
N ALA A 78 8.77 8.06 -10.06
CA ALA A 78 10.20 7.78 -9.97
C ALA A 78 10.93 8.99 -9.34
N ASN A 79 12.24 8.87 -9.13
CA ASN A 79 13.07 9.99 -8.69
C ASN A 79 13.57 10.89 -9.86
N ASN A 80 13.10 10.64 -11.05
CA ASN A 80 13.40 11.33 -12.29
C ASN A 80 12.08 11.72 -12.97
N THR A 81 11.86 13.01 -13.16
CA THR A 81 10.62 13.53 -13.76
C THR A 81 10.35 12.94 -15.14
N LYS A 82 11.40 12.75 -15.96
CA LYS A 82 11.25 12.19 -17.29
C LYS A 82 10.81 10.73 -17.27
N GLU A 83 11.35 9.91 -16.38
CA GLU A 83 10.90 8.52 -16.20
C GLU A 83 9.44 8.47 -15.74
N SER A 84 9.06 9.35 -14.82
CA SER A 84 7.66 9.46 -14.37
C SER A 84 6.73 9.91 -15.50
N GLU A 85 7.20 10.79 -16.41
CA GLU A 85 6.43 11.19 -17.59
C GLU A 85 6.25 10.02 -18.56
N GLU A 86 7.33 9.32 -18.89
CA GLU A 86 7.31 8.16 -19.79
C GLU A 86 6.40 7.04 -19.25
N GLY A 87 6.55 6.68 -17.97
CA GLY A 87 5.71 5.68 -17.32
C GLY A 87 4.24 6.12 -17.20
N THR A 88 3.98 7.40 -16.93
CA THR A 88 2.62 7.94 -16.90
C THR A 88 1.96 7.87 -18.27
N ARG A 89 2.69 8.22 -19.34
CA ARG A 89 2.21 8.14 -20.73
C ARG A 89 1.81 6.71 -21.08
N GLU A 90 2.69 5.75 -20.80
CA GLU A 90 2.43 4.34 -21.06
C GLU A 90 1.22 3.83 -20.27
N ALA A 91 1.08 4.18 -18.99
CA ALA A 91 -0.08 3.80 -18.18
C ALA A 91 -1.39 4.38 -18.75
N ILE A 92 -1.36 5.63 -19.24
CA ILE A 92 -2.53 6.27 -19.91
C ILE A 92 -2.85 5.57 -21.22
N ASP A 93 -1.86 5.22 -22.02
CA ASP A 93 -2.03 4.49 -23.29
C ASP A 93 -2.61 3.08 -23.05
N LEU A 94 -2.33 2.47 -21.90
CA LEU A 94 -2.96 1.24 -21.43
C LEU A 94 -4.39 1.44 -20.89
N GLY A 95 -4.90 2.66 -20.85
CA GLY A 95 -6.26 3.00 -20.44
C GLY A 95 -6.45 3.37 -18.97
N VAL A 96 -5.37 3.42 -18.18
CA VAL A 96 -5.45 3.87 -16.77
C VAL A 96 -5.69 5.37 -16.71
N LYS A 97 -6.64 5.80 -15.87
CA LYS A 97 -7.03 7.22 -15.75
C LYS A 97 -6.50 7.89 -14.49
N THR A 98 -6.04 7.13 -13.51
CA THR A 98 -5.61 7.67 -12.22
C THR A 98 -4.19 7.21 -11.90
N ILE A 99 -3.35 8.16 -11.59
CA ILE A 99 -1.90 7.98 -11.42
C ILE A 99 -1.51 8.35 -9.99
N LEU A 100 -0.78 7.47 -9.33
CA LEU A 100 -0.15 7.73 -8.04
C LEU A 100 1.33 8.07 -8.27
N LEU A 101 1.74 9.25 -7.83
CA LEU A 101 3.12 9.71 -7.93
C LEU A 101 3.71 9.85 -6.51
N VAL A 102 4.71 9.06 -6.17
CA VAL A 102 5.50 9.27 -4.96
C VAL A 102 6.41 10.49 -5.13
N ASP A 103 6.63 11.28 -4.06
CA ASP A 103 7.60 12.37 -4.07
C ASP A 103 8.97 11.86 -4.58
N PRO A 104 9.68 12.62 -5.45
CA PRO A 104 10.96 12.19 -6.00
C PRO A 104 11.99 12.02 -4.88
N TYR A 105 12.50 10.82 -4.73
CA TYR A 105 13.33 10.38 -3.64
C TYR A 105 14.81 10.51 -3.93
N TYR A 106 15.67 10.36 -2.90
CA TYR A 106 17.12 10.30 -2.92
C TYR A 106 17.83 11.66 -3.02
N ASN A 107 17.57 12.48 -4.05
CA ASN A 107 18.27 13.77 -4.24
C ASN A 107 17.79 14.87 -3.27
N GLY A 108 16.67 14.66 -2.57
CA GLY A 108 16.15 15.57 -1.56
C GLY A 108 15.72 16.94 -2.10
N PRO A 109 14.95 17.02 -3.20
CA PRO A 109 14.44 18.29 -3.67
C PRO A 109 13.55 18.95 -2.62
N SER A 110 13.55 20.27 -2.57
CA SER A 110 12.65 21.06 -1.72
C SER A 110 11.19 20.92 -2.16
N SER A 111 10.25 21.21 -1.27
CA SER A 111 8.82 21.20 -1.59
C SER A 111 8.47 22.05 -2.82
N LEU A 112 9.10 23.22 -2.96
CA LEU A 112 8.97 24.09 -4.13
C LEU A 112 9.42 23.39 -5.42
N GLU A 113 10.57 22.71 -5.41
CA GLU A 113 11.09 21.98 -6.57
C GLU A 113 10.18 20.79 -6.90
N ILE A 114 9.73 20.03 -5.88
CA ILE A 114 8.78 18.93 -6.04
C ILE A 114 7.52 19.42 -6.75
N ARG A 115 6.95 20.56 -6.34
CA ARG A 115 5.79 21.13 -6.98
C ARG A 115 6.09 21.57 -8.41
N ARG A 116 7.13 22.39 -8.64
CA ARG A 116 7.39 23.06 -9.92
C ARG A 116 8.06 22.20 -10.97
N GLU A 117 8.96 21.30 -10.54
CA GLU A 117 9.81 20.53 -11.47
C GLU A 117 9.35 19.06 -11.61
N TYR A 118 8.37 18.64 -10.80
CA TYR A 118 7.87 17.26 -10.84
C TYR A 118 6.35 17.22 -11.04
N TYR A 119 5.53 17.68 -10.10
CA TYR A 119 4.08 17.50 -10.18
C TYR A 119 3.41 18.42 -11.23
N GLU A 120 3.71 19.73 -11.24
CA GLU A 120 3.08 20.67 -12.19
C GLU A 120 3.37 20.31 -13.66
N PRO A 121 4.60 19.96 -14.08
CA PRO A 121 4.86 19.53 -15.44
C PRO A 121 4.06 18.29 -15.85
N LEU A 122 4.05 17.26 -14.99
CA LEU A 122 3.31 16.03 -15.25
C LEU A 122 1.80 16.27 -15.35
N ALA A 123 1.23 17.01 -14.40
CA ALA A 123 -0.20 17.30 -14.40
C ALA A 123 -0.64 18.12 -15.63
N ARG A 124 0.21 19.04 -16.11
CA ARG A 124 -0.07 19.85 -17.32
C ARG A 124 0.11 19.08 -18.61
N GLU A 125 1.07 18.16 -18.67
CA GLU A 125 1.30 17.31 -19.84
C GLU A 125 0.14 16.34 -20.07
N PHE A 126 -0.52 15.86 -19.00
CA PHE A 126 -1.61 14.89 -19.07
C PHE A 126 -2.91 15.44 -18.46
N PRO A 127 -3.55 16.46 -19.08
CA PRO A 127 -4.74 17.12 -18.50
C PRO A 127 -5.96 16.19 -18.40
N GLY A 128 -5.98 15.09 -19.14
CA GLY A 128 -7.05 14.06 -19.10
C GLY A 128 -6.85 12.98 -18.04
N ALA A 129 -5.70 12.93 -17.38
CA ALA A 129 -5.43 12.00 -16.30
C ALA A 129 -5.61 12.64 -14.93
N ASN A 130 -5.95 11.83 -13.94
CA ASN A 130 -6.05 12.22 -12.54
C ASN A 130 -4.76 11.88 -11.81
N PHE A 131 -4.28 12.76 -10.95
CA PHE A 131 -3.06 12.56 -10.18
C PHE A 131 -3.30 12.59 -8.69
N ILE A 132 -2.59 11.71 -7.98
CA ILE A 132 -2.58 11.60 -6.52
C ILE A 132 -1.12 11.70 -6.08
N PRO A 133 -0.64 12.84 -5.57
CA PRO A 133 0.62 12.93 -4.85
C PRO A 133 0.66 11.94 -3.69
N TYR A 134 1.80 11.25 -3.53
CA TYR A 134 2.04 10.32 -2.44
C TYR A 134 3.20 10.82 -1.56
N ILE A 135 2.85 11.27 -0.37
CA ILE A 135 3.76 11.92 0.58
C ILE A 135 4.18 10.90 1.64
N ILE A 136 5.45 10.45 1.60
CA ILE A 136 6.01 9.46 2.52
C ILE A 136 7.48 9.76 2.87
N PRO A 137 7.76 10.83 3.63
CA PRO A 137 9.14 11.30 3.90
C PRO A 137 10.02 10.25 4.58
N GLY A 138 9.43 9.30 5.31
CA GLY A 138 10.16 8.17 5.89
C GLY A 138 10.82 7.22 4.89
N ARG A 139 10.46 7.34 3.59
CA ARG A 139 11.07 6.59 2.46
C ARG A 139 11.78 7.50 1.48
N THR A 140 11.18 8.64 1.15
CA THR A 140 11.68 9.55 0.11
C THR A 140 12.83 10.44 0.59
N GLY A 141 12.90 10.73 1.89
CA GLY A 141 13.86 11.68 2.45
C GLY A 141 13.51 13.14 2.13
N THR A 142 12.37 13.39 1.47
CA THR A 142 11.84 14.70 1.14
C THR A 142 10.31 14.70 1.24
N MET A 143 9.67 15.86 1.10
CA MET A 143 8.22 15.97 1.28
C MET A 143 7.65 17.18 0.53
N LEU A 144 6.55 16.95 -0.22
CA LEU A 144 5.66 18.03 -0.65
C LEU A 144 4.91 18.58 0.57
N LEU A 145 5.14 19.85 0.92
CA LEU A 145 4.51 20.49 2.07
C LEU A 145 3.04 20.85 1.78
N PRO A 146 2.19 21.00 2.81
CA PRO A 146 0.78 21.35 2.64
C PRO A 146 0.54 22.63 1.83
N GLU A 147 1.39 23.64 1.99
CA GLU A 147 1.32 24.90 1.27
C GLU A 147 1.53 24.71 -0.23
N ASP A 148 2.54 23.93 -0.62
CA ASP A 148 2.81 23.63 -2.02
C ASP A 148 1.79 22.66 -2.60
N LEU A 149 1.26 21.70 -1.83
CA LEU A 149 0.16 20.83 -2.26
C LEU A 149 -1.12 21.64 -2.53
N ALA A 150 -1.43 22.65 -1.70
CA ALA A 150 -2.56 23.55 -1.93
C ALA A 150 -2.41 24.31 -3.24
N LEU A 151 -1.25 24.98 -3.44
CA LEU A 151 -0.95 25.68 -4.70
C LEU A 151 -0.98 24.73 -5.90
N LEU A 152 -0.44 23.52 -5.78
CA LEU A 152 -0.47 22.51 -6.83
C LEU A 152 -1.91 22.16 -7.21
N SER A 153 -2.78 21.93 -6.22
CA SER A 153 -4.18 21.56 -6.44
C SER A 153 -5.04 22.70 -7.01
N GLU A 154 -4.62 23.95 -6.80
CA GLU A 154 -5.23 25.14 -7.40
C GLU A 154 -4.79 25.32 -8.87
N HIS A 155 -3.49 25.14 -9.13
CA HIS A 155 -2.93 25.31 -10.48
C HIS A 155 -3.26 24.15 -11.43
N CYS A 156 -3.46 22.96 -10.88
CA CYS A 156 -3.68 21.71 -11.62
C CYS A 156 -4.95 21.03 -11.10
N PRO A 157 -6.13 21.29 -11.68
CA PRO A 157 -7.43 20.73 -11.22
C PRO A 157 -7.49 19.20 -11.24
N ASN A 158 -6.64 18.55 -12.03
CA ASN A 158 -6.49 17.11 -12.12
C ASN A 158 -5.62 16.49 -11.01
N ILE A 159 -5.14 17.29 -10.07
CA ILE A 159 -4.68 16.78 -8.76
C ILE A 159 -5.93 16.55 -7.92
N ILE A 160 -6.39 15.30 -7.85
CA ILE A 160 -7.71 14.96 -7.32
C ILE A 160 -7.74 14.58 -5.84
N GLY A 161 -6.61 14.45 -5.20
CA GLY A 161 -6.46 14.08 -3.80
C GLY A 161 -5.00 13.86 -3.45
N VAL A 162 -4.75 13.34 -2.26
CA VAL A 162 -3.41 13.00 -1.76
C VAL A 162 -3.43 11.67 -1.01
N LYS A 163 -2.39 10.84 -1.19
CA LYS A 163 -2.07 9.73 -0.29
C LYS A 163 -1.08 10.22 0.75
N GLU A 164 -1.54 10.33 1.98
CA GLU A 164 -0.81 10.91 3.10
C GLU A 164 -0.25 9.80 4.00
N ALA A 165 1.06 9.74 4.16
CA ALA A 165 1.78 8.75 4.94
C ALA A 165 2.95 9.36 5.73
N THR A 166 2.82 10.63 6.15
CA THR A 166 3.82 11.27 7.01
C THR A 166 3.77 10.75 8.45
N GLY A 167 2.59 10.31 8.88
CA GLY A 167 2.29 9.99 10.27
C GLY A 167 2.14 11.23 11.18
N ASP A 168 2.19 12.44 10.61
CA ASP A 168 2.07 13.71 11.35
C ASP A 168 0.66 14.31 11.18
N PHE A 169 -0.13 14.25 12.23
CA PHE A 169 -1.48 14.81 12.27
C PHE A 169 -1.50 16.34 12.07
N SER A 170 -0.43 17.05 12.42
CA SER A 170 -0.33 18.50 12.19
C SER A 170 -0.24 18.79 10.69
N ASN A 171 0.53 17.98 9.95
CA ASN A 171 0.61 18.04 8.50
C ASN A 171 -0.74 17.74 7.83
N MET A 172 -1.42 16.69 8.29
CA MET A 172 -2.75 16.30 7.77
C MET A 172 -3.80 17.40 7.98
N ARG A 173 -3.83 18.03 9.16
CA ARG A 173 -4.70 19.17 9.45
C ARG A 173 -4.37 20.39 8.62
N ALA A 174 -3.09 20.62 8.33
CA ALA A 174 -2.67 21.70 7.44
C ALA A 174 -3.15 21.45 6.01
N ILE A 175 -3.06 20.24 5.50
CA ILE A 175 -3.61 19.85 4.18
C ILE A 175 -5.12 20.13 4.14
N ARG A 176 -5.90 19.69 5.16
CA ARG A 176 -7.35 19.93 5.19
C ARG A 176 -7.70 21.41 5.21
N ARG A 177 -6.94 22.22 5.92
CA ARG A 177 -7.18 23.66 6.04
C ARG A 177 -6.80 24.44 4.78
N LEU A 178 -5.73 24.05 4.09
CA LEU A 178 -5.14 24.82 3.00
C LEU A 178 -5.64 24.40 1.62
N CYS A 179 -5.91 23.11 1.41
CA CYS A 179 -6.44 22.62 0.15
C CYS A 179 -7.93 22.96 0.00
N ARG A 180 -8.42 22.88 -1.25
CA ARG A 180 -9.83 23.14 -1.56
C ARG A 180 -10.78 22.32 -0.70
N GLU A 181 -11.99 22.82 -0.51
CA GLU A 181 -13.03 22.12 0.23
C GLU A 181 -13.24 20.69 -0.30
N ASN A 182 -13.39 19.75 0.61
CA ASN A 182 -13.58 18.33 0.29
C ASN A 182 -12.43 17.67 -0.51
N PHE A 183 -11.23 18.26 -0.49
CA PHE A 183 -10.05 17.63 -1.11
C PHE A 183 -9.80 16.25 -0.49
N PRO A 184 -9.81 15.16 -1.26
CA PRO A 184 -9.64 13.81 -0.74
C PRO A 184 -8.26 13.61 -0.10
N ILE A 185 -8.26 13.21 1.17
CA ILE A 185 -7.06 12.75 1.88
C ILE A 185 -7.24 11.25 2.11
N LEU A 186 -6.39 10.43 1.51
CA LEU A 186 -6.36 8.99 1.72
C LEU A 186 -5.20 8.64 2.64
N SER A 187 -5.48 7.89 3.70
CA SER A 187 -4.42 7.38 4.56
C SER A 187 -3.51 6.42 3.80
N GLY A 188 -2.21 6.60 3.93
CA GLY A 188 -1.20 5.63 3.49
C GLY A 188 -0.58 4.82 4.63
N ASP A 189 -1.18 4.89 5.83
CA ASP A 189 -0.74 4.25 7.07
C ASP A 189 -1.94 3.56 7.73
N ASP A 190 -1.96 2.22 7.69
CA ASP A 190 -3.09 1.43 8.19
C ASP A 190 -3.39 1.69 9.66
N GLU A 191 -2.36 1.81 10.52
CA GLU A 191 -2.52 2.07 11.96
C GLU A 191 -3.18 3.42 12.25
N LYS A 192 -3.05 4.39 11.35
CA LYS A 192 -3.57 5.76 11.54
C LYS A 192 -4.89 6.01 10.83
N THR A 193 -5.30 5.10 9.96
CA THR A 193 -6.47 5.29 9.09
C THR A 193 -7.72 5.72 9.85
N LEU A 194 -8.14 4.95 10.85
CA LEU A 194 -9.35 5.28 11.61
C LEU A 194 -9.23 6.63 12.33
N ALA A 195 -8.07 6.91 12.94
CA ALA A 195 -7.87 8.19 13.64
C ALA A 195 -7.88 9.39 12.66
N MET A 196 -7.31 9.24 11.45
CA MET A 196 -7.38 10.28 10.40
C MET A 196 -8.80 10.51 9.90
N MET A 197 -9.60 9.46 9.79
CA MET A 197 -11.00 9.55 9.35
C MET A 197 -11.91 10.16 10.43
N ALA A 198 -11.69 9.82 11.70
CA ALA A 198 -12.48 10.26 12.83
C ALA A 198 -12.13 11.68 13.30
N ASP A 199 -10.94 12.22 12.98
CA ASP A 199 -10.55 13.58 13.36
C ASP A 199 -11.35 14.61 12.53
N PRO A 200 -12.23 15.43 13.16
CA PRO A 200 -13.08 16.38 12.44
C PRO A 200 -12.28 17.49 11.73
N THR A 201 -10.99 17.61 12.02
CA THR A 201 -10.11 18.62 11.38
C THR A 201 -9.23 18.00 10.26
N ILE A 202 -9.36 16.70 10.02
CA ILE A 202 -8.69 15.97 8.91
C ILE A 202 -9.75 15.39 7.97
N LEU A 203 -10.69 14.60 8.49
CA LEU A 203 -11.75 13.94 7.73
C LEU A 203 -11.19 13.18 6.52
N ALA A 204 -10.24 12.26 6.77
CA ALA A 204 -9.74 11.43 5.70
C ALA A 204 -10.89 10.65 5.03
N SER A 205 -10.86 10.55 3.72
CA SER A 205 -11.93 9.97 2.92
C SER A 205 -11.80 8.45 2.74
N GLY A 206 -10.78 7.85 3.32
CA GLY A 206 -10.48 6.42 3.26
C GLY A 206 -9.00 6.12 3.34
N THR A 207 -8.60 4.98 2.79
CA THR A 207 -7.21 4.49 2.86
C THR A 207 -6.74 3.88 1.55
N ILE A 208 -5.43 3.87 1.36
CA ILE A 208 -4.72 2.98 0.43
C ILE A 208 -3.90 2.03 1.29
N SER A 209 -4.48 0.88 1.61
CA SER A 209 -4.08 -0.06 2.64
C SER A 209 -3.08 -1.10 2.16
N VAL A 210 -2.18 -1.50 3.03
CA VAL A 210 -1.30 -2.68 2.87
C VAL A 210 -1.98 -3.92 3.45
N VAL A 211 -2.63 -3.81 4.60
CA VAL A 211 -3.32 -4.93 5.27
C VAL A 211 -4.47 -5.48 4.43
N ALA A 212 -5.07 -4.66 3.58
CA ALA A 212 -6.10 -5.11 2.63
C ALA A 212 -5.60 -6.14 1.60
N ASN A 213 -4.29 -6.38 1.44
CA ASN A 213 -3.81 -7.54 0.69
C ASN A 213 -4.21 -8.87 1.33
N ILE A 214 -4.34 -8.89 2.66
CA ILE A 214 -4.64 -10.09 3.47
C ILE A 214 -6.12 -10.11 3.86
N LEU A 215 -6.61 -9.01 4.45
CA LEU A 215 -7.96 -8.88 4.99
C LEU A 215 -8.73 -7.73 4.32
N PRO A 216 -9.01 -7.81 2.99
CA PRO A 216 -9.65 -6.74 2.25
C PRO A 216 -11.05 -6.43 2.77
N TRP A 217 -11.87 -7.44 3.02
CA TRP A 217 -13.23 -7.29 3.55
C TRP A 217 -13.23 -6.52 4.88
N THR A 218 -12.42 -6.96 5.85
CA THR A 218 -12.39 -6.35 7.18
C THR A 218 -11.88 -4.89 7.14
N MET A 219 -10.85 -4.61 6.31
CA MET A 219 -10.36 -3.24 6.11
C MET A 219 -11.42 -2.35 5.46
N ARG A 220 -12.14 -2.87 4.45
CA ARG A 220 -13.24 -2.17 3.79
C ARG A 220 -14.37 -1.87 4.79
N GLU A 221 -14.80 -2.87 5.58
CA GLU A 221 -15.87 -2.70 6.55
C GLU A 221 -15.50 -1.67 7.63
N MET A 222 -14.26 -1.69 8.12
CA MET A 222 -13.79 -0.67 9.06
C MET A 222 -13.92 0.75 8.47
N VAL A 223 -13.50 0.92 7.22
CA VAL A 223 -13.56 2.21 6.51
C VAL A 223 -15.00 2.62 6.26
N ASN A 224 -15.85 1.70 5.77
CA ASN A 224 -17.24 1.97 5.46
C ASN A 224 -18.05 2.32 6.73
N ALA A 225 -17.87 1.57 7.82
CA ALA A 225 -18.52 1.88 9.10
C ALA A 225 -18.20 3.31 9.56
N GLN A 226 -16.94 3.75 9.45
CA GLN A 226 -16.58 5.13 9.79
C GLN A 226 -17.22 6.15 8.83
N LEU A 227 -17.28 5.84 7.52
CA LEU A 227 -17.90 6.71 6.51
C LEU A 227 -19.41 6.83 6.66
N ASP A 228 -20.05 5.79 7.19
CA ASP A 228 -21.49 5.69 7.42
C ASP A 228 -21.92 6.17 8.83
N ASN A 229 -20.98 6.79 9.57
CA ASN A 229 -21.18 7.29 10.94
C ASN A 229 -21.52 6.19 11.97
N ASP A 230 -20.94 4.99 11.80
CA ASP A 230 -20.92 3.93 12.82
C ASP A 230 -19.50 3.78 13.43
N PRO A 231 -19.08 4.71 14.31
CA PRO A 231 -17.75 4.70 14.89
C PRO A 231 -17.52 3.53 15.85
N GLU A 232 -18.56 2.91 16.38
CA GLU A 232 -18.41 1.79 17.31
C GLU A 232 -18.01 0.52 16.55
N THR A 233 -18.67 0.20 15.45
CA THR A 233 -18.27 -0.89 14.56
C THR A 233 -16.86 -0.64 14.00
N ALA A 234 -16.58 0.58 13.54
CA ALA A 234 -15.25 0.94 13.03
C ALA A 234 -14.13 0.71 14.07
N LYS A 235 -14.36 1.09 15.34
CA LYS A 235 -13.40 0.87 16.43
C LYS A 235 -13.20 -0.61 16.76
N GLN A 236 -14.28 -1.40 16.77
CA GLN A 236 -14.20 -2.84 17.04
C GLN A 236 -13.38 -3.55 15.96
N LEU A 237 -13.63 -3.24 14.69
CA LEU A 237 -12.87 -3.79 13.56
C LEU A 237 -11.40 -3.35 13.61
N ALA A 238 -11.13 -2.06 13.85
CA ALA A 238 -9.77 -1.55 14.00
C ALA A 238 -9.00 -2.23 15.14
N ALA A 239 -9.65 -2.44 16.29
CA ALA A 239 -9.04 -3.13 17.43
C ALA A 239 -8.64 -4.58 17.08
N GLY A 240 -9.49 -5.30 16.32
CA GLY A 240 -9.19 -6.63 15.84
C GLY A 240 -8.06 -6.67 14.81
N LEU A 241 -7.99 -5.66 13.93
CA LEU A 241 -6.96 -5.53 12.89
C LEU A 241 -5.59 -5.08 13.42
N MET A 242 -5.53 -4.42 14.57
CA MET A 242 -4.33 -3.74 15.08
C MET A 242 -3.06 -4.60 15.07
N PRO A 243 -3.07 -5.89 15.48
CA PRO A 243 -1.86 -6.71 15.43
C PRO A 243 -1.32 -6.86 14.01
N LEU A 244 -2.17 -6.98 12.99
CA LEU A 244 -1.76 -7.07 11.58
C LEU A 244 -1.38 -5.72 10.98
N MET A 245 -1.98 -4.63 11.40
CA MET A 245 -1.51 -3.29 11.03
C MET A 245 -0.07 -3.05 11.52
N GLY A 246 0.26 -3.55 12.70
CA GLY A 246 1.59 -3.42 13.30
C GLY A 246 2.71 -4.16 12.54
N ILE A 247 2.39 -5.16 11.70
CA ILE A 247 3.42 -5.87 10.93
C ILE A 247 3.82 -5.20 9.62
N VAL A 248 3.17 -4.13 9.20
CA VAL A 248 3.56 -3.36 7.98
C VAL A 248 5.02 -2.90 8.06
N THR A 249 5.52 -2.71 9.26
CA THR A 249 6.96 -2.53 9.52
C THR A 249 7.38 -3.28 10.77
N VAL A 250 8.08 -4.40 10.60
CA VAL A 250 8.59 -5.21 11.71
C VAL A 250 10.00 -4.77 12.09
N LYS A 251 10.23 -4.56 13.38
CA LYS A 251 11.55 -4.23 13.95
C LYS A 251 11.95 -5.32 14.93
N THR A 252 13.19 -5.82 14.80
CA THR A 252 13.81 -6.79 15.70
C THR A 252 15.23 -6.40 16.04
N GLU A 253 15.68 -6.77 17.23
CA GLU A 253 17.10 -6.75 17.57
C GLU A 253 17.66 -8.15 17.32
N GLU A 254 18.73 -8.21 16.53
CA GLU A 254 19.37 -9.47 16.16
C GLU A 254 20.81 -9.49 16.71
N ASP A 255 21.20 -10.62 17.27
CA ASP A 255 22.57 -10.83 17.74
C ASP A 255 23.47 -11.21 16.56
N THR A 256 24.58 -10.50 16.41
CA THR A 256 25.60 -10.78 15.39
C THR A 256 26.96 -11.04 16.04
N PRO A 257 27.92 -11.62 15.31
CA PRO A 257 29.30 -11.76 15.81
C PRO A 257 29.98 -10.43 16.16
N ARG A 258 29.39 -9.29 15.78
CA ARG A 258 29.93 -7.94 16.02
C ARG A 258 29.08 -7.09 16.97
N GLY A 259 28.06 -7.68 17.58
CA GLY A 259 27.14 -7.01 18.50
C GLY A 259 25.70 -7.03 18.00
N ARG A 260 24.80 -6.39 18.75
CA ARG A 260 23.38 -6.29 18.41
C ARG A 260 23.13 -5.25 17.35
N VAL A 261 22.25 -5.59 16.42
CA VAL A 261 21.79 -4.69 15.35
C VAL A 261 20.29 -4.66 15.25
N MET A 262 19.75 -3.49 14.93
CA MET A 262 18.33 -3.31 14.66
C MET A 262 18.03 -3.70 13.21
N CYS A 263 17.29 -4.77 13.01
CA CYS A 263 16.73 -5.16 11.72
C CYS A 263 15.36 -4.54 11.55
N LYS A 264 15.07 -4.06 10.33
CA LYS A 264 13.82 -3.43 9.99
C LYS A 264 13.29 -3.97 8.67
N ALA A 265 12.37 -4.95 8.76
CA ALA A 265 11.62 -5.41 7.62
C ALA A 265 10.49 -4.42 7.33
N ARG A 266 10.57 -3.75 6.18
CA ARG A 266 9.54 -2.81 5.70
C ARG A 266 8.62 -3.49 4.70
N ASN A 267 7.39 -3.00 4.62
CA ASN A 267 6.46 -3.35 3.53
C ASN A 267 7.17 -3.34 2.16
N PRO A 268 6.99 -4.40 1.30
CA PRO A 268 6.02 -5.49 1.45
C PRO A 268 6.52 -6.76 2.14
N LEU A 269 7.76 -6.81 2.66
CA LEU A 269 8.42 -8.05 3.07
C LEU A 269 7.60 -8.85 4.09
N ALA A 270 7.15 -8.22 5.19
CA ALA A 270 6.38 -8.94 6.20
C ALA A 270 4.99 -9.36 5.68
N THR A 271 4.35 -8.51 4.87
CA THR A 271 3.05 -8.80 4.25
C THR A 271 3.13 -10.02 3.33
N LYS A 272 4.10 -10.05 2.40
CA LYS A 272 4.31 -11.20 1.49
C LYS A 272 4.70 -12.46 2.27
N THR A 273 5.50 -12.33 3.34
CA THR A 273 5.82 -13.45 4.22
C THR A 273 4.56 -14.06 4.84
N LEU A 274 3.65 -13.22 5.38
CA LEU A 274 2.40 -13.72 5.94
C LEU A 274 1.50 -14.32 4.87
N MET A 275 1.35 -13.69 3.72
CA MET A 275 0.55 -14.22 2.61
C MET A 275 1.03 -15.62 2.18
N ASN A 276 2.35 -15.84 2.06
CA ASN A 276 2.91 -17.17 1.77
C ASN A 276 2.55 -18.18 2.86
N ILE A 277 2.65 -17.81 4.15
CA ILE A 277 2.27 -18.67 5.27
C ILE A 277 0.80 -19.03 5.17
N LEU A 278 -0.07 -18.09 4.85
CA LEU A 278 -1.51 -18.28 4.71
C LEU A 278 -1.93 -19.04 3.44
N GLY A 279 -1.00 -19.31 2.52
CA GLY A 279 -1.29 -20.02 1.26
C GLY A 279 -1.76 -19.13 0.12
N MET A 280 -1.67 -17.81 0.29
CA MET A 280 -1.99 -16.84 -0.75
C MET A 280 -0.82 -16.67 -1.72
N PRO A 281 -1.06 -16.41 -3.02
CA PRO A 281 0.01 -16.13 -3.99
C PRO A 281 0.75 -14.83 -3.61
N ALA A 282 2.03 -14.96 -3.28
CA ALA A 282 2.89 -13.83 -2.95
C ALA A 282 4.33 -14.03 -3.44
N GLY A 283 4.92 -15.20 -3.17
CA GLY A 283 6.29 -15.53 -3.52
C GLY A 283 7.34 -14.67 -2.78
N PRO A 284 8.60 -14.71 -3.20
CA PRO A 284 9.68 -13.93 -2.59
C PRO A 284 9.55 -12.44 -2.93
N CYS A 285 10.22 -11.59 -2.15
CA CYS A 285 10.52 -10.23 -2.59
C CYS A 285 11.73 -10.25 -3.54
N ARG A 286 11.77 -9.32 -4.49
CA ARG A 286 12.94 -9.10 -5.36
C ARG A 286 14.05 -8.33 -4.67
N GLN A 287 15.28 -8.69 -4.97
CA GLN A 287 16.45 -7.93 -4.51
C GLN A 287 16.37 -6.44 -4.90
N PRO A 288 16.81 -5.53 -4.02
CA PRO A 288 17.57 -5.75 -2.77
C PRO A 288 16.74 -6.13 -1.54
N LEU A 289 15.42 -6.27 -1.67
CA LEU A 289 14.61 -6.88 -0.63
C LEU A 289 14.95 -8.38 -0.53
N GLY A 290 14.75 -8.95 0.65
CA GLY A 290 15.16 -10.33 0.89
C GLY A 290 14.13 -11.11 1.68
N LYS A 291 14.60 -11.79 2.73
CA LYS A 291 13.79 -12.59 3.64
C LYS A 291 13.67 -11.89 5.00
N MET A 292 12.74 -12.36 5.81
CA MET A 292 12.65 -11.96 7.21
C MET A 292 13.86 -12.48 8.00
N THR A 293 14.17 -11.83 9.13
CA THR A 293 14.93 -12.52 10.19
C THR A 293 14.00 -13.52 10.88
N MET A 294 14.57 -14.52 11.56
CA MET A 294 13.78 -15.49 12.35
C MET A 294 12.92 -14.76 13.40
N GLY A 295 13.51 -13.79 14.12
CA GLY A 295 12.77 -12.99 15.10
C GLY A 295 11.64 -12.16 14.46
N GLY A 296 11.87 -11.63 13.27
CA GLY A 296 10.86 -10.92 12.49
C GLY A 296 9.71 -11.81 12.04
N MET A 297 10.02 -13.02 11.56
CA MET A 297 9.02 -13.99 11.14
C MET A 297 8.14 -14.43 12.32
N VAL A 298 8.74 -14.71 13.49
CA VAL A 298 7.99 -15.05 14.71
C VAL A 298 6.99 -13.96 15.05
N LYS A 299 7.38 -12.67 15.01
CA LYS A 299 6.44 -11.56 15.27
C LYS A 299 5.27 -11.51 14.29
N VAL A 300 5.52 -11.79 13.02
CA VAL A 300 4.47 -11.84 11.98
C VAL A 300 3.47 -12.96 12.29
N ILE A 301 3.96 -14.15 12.61
CA ILE A 301 3.12 -15.31 12.93
C ILE A 301 2.33 -15.07 14.22
N GLU A 302 2.97 -14.54 15.25
CA GLU A 302 2.30 -14.24 16.53
C GLU A 302 1.18 -13.21 16.36
N ALA A 303 1.40 -12.16 15.56
CA ALA A 303 0.37 -11.17 15.24
C ALA A 303 -0.82 -11.82 14.53
N ALA A 304 -0.58 -12.68 13.53
CA ALA A 304 -1.64 -13.37 12.82
C ALA A 304 -2.41 -14.35 13.73
N ARG A 305 -1.70 -15.12 14.56
CA ARG A 305 -2.32 -16.02 15.57
C ARG A 305 -3.15 -15.27 16.58
N GLN A 306 -2.70 -14.10 17.04
CA GLN A 306 -3.45 -13.27 17.98
C GLN A 306 -4.79 -12.83 17.36
N VAL A 307 -4.78 -12.41 16.09
CA VAL A 307 -6.02 -12.03 15.39
C VAL A 307 -6.89 -13.27 15.19
N TYR A 308 -6.34 -14.36 14.68
CA TYR A 308 -7.10 -15.60 14.44
C TYR A 308 -7.76 -16.14 15.71
N ALA A 309 -7.08 -16.09 16.85
CA ALA A 309 -7.62 -16.57 18.13
C ALA A 309 -8.81 -15.73 18.65
N THR A 310 -8.89 -14.45 18.30
CA THR A 310 -9.93 -13.53 18.77
C THR A 310 -11.00 -13.24 17.73
N ARG A 311 -10.64 -13.27 16.46
CA ARG A 311 -11.47 -12.94 15.30
C ARG A 311 -11.16 -13.91 14.13
N PRO A 312 -11.46 -15.20 14.28
CA PRO A 312 -11.29 -16.17 13.18
C PRO A 312 -12.12 -15.78 11.95
N ASP A 313 -13.27 -15.15 12.16
CA ASP A 313 -14.15 -14.63 11.13
C ASP A 313 -13.45 -13.69 10.12
N PHE A 314 -12.38 -13.00 10.51
CA PHE A 314 -11.63 -12.16 9.60
C PHE A 314 -10.91 -12.96 8.50
N PHE A 315 -10.60 -14.22 8.76
CA PHE A 315 -9.86 -15.07 7.83
C PHE A 315 -10.77 -15.99 6.99
N GLU A 316 -12.07 -16.06 7.28
CA GLU A 316 -13.01 -16.86 6.48
C GLU A 316 -12.92 -16.56 4.98
N PRO A 317 -12.80 -15.28 4.51
CA PRO A 317 -12.64 -15.02 3.07
C PRO A 317 -11.36 -15.63 2.45
N ILE A 318 -10.28 -15.78 3.24
CA ILE A 318 -9.04 -16.44 2.78
C ILE A 318 -9.27 -17.94 2.68
N GLU A 319 -9.88 -18.53 3.70
CA GLU A 319 -10.13 -19.98 3.77
C GLU A 319 -11.06 -20.42 2.63
N GLU A 320 -12.12 -19.66 2.35
CA GLU A 320 -13.08 -19.93 1.28
C GLU A 320 -12.46 -19.74 -0.11
N PHE A 321 -11.75 -18.63 -0.34
CA PHE A 321 -11.25 -18.29 -1.68
C PHE A 321 -10.05 -19.15 -2.09
N PHE A 322 -9.09 -19.38 -1.17
CA PHE A 322 -7.85 -20.09 -1.46
C PHE A 322 -7.90 -21.59 -1.09
N ASP A 323 -9.04 -22.09 -0.59
CA ASP A 323 -9.23 -23.48 -0.15
C ASP A 323 -8.13 -23.93 0.84
N VAL A 324 -7.96 -23.17 1.92
CA VAL A 324 -6.90 -23.38 2.94
C VAL A 324 -7.49 -23.38 4.34
N ASP A 325 -6.87 -24.12 5.26
CA ASP A 325 -7.09 -24.01 6.71
C ASP A 325 -6.06 -23.03 7.30
N VAL A 326 -6.47 -21.82 7.62
CA VAL A 326 -5.60 -20.78 8.18
C VAL A 326 -5.08 -21.19 9.56
N GLY A 327 -5.92 -21.85 10.37
CA GLY A 327 -5.51 -22.34 11.69
C GLY A 327 -4.38 -23.37 11.60
N GLU A 328 -4.50 -24.37 10.71
CA GLU A 328 -3.44 -25.35 10.44
C GLU A 328 -2.19 -24.65 9.90
N ARG A 329 -2.33 -23.80 8.88
CA ARG A 329 -1.20 -23.11 8.23
C ARG A 329 -0.39 -22.24 9.17
N LEU A 330 -1.04 -21.56 10.10
CA LEU A 330 -0.36 -20.74 11.12
C LEU A 330 0.42 -21.57 12.14
N HIS A 331 0.14 -22.89 12.29
CA HIS A 331 0.79 -23.76 13.28
C HIS A 331 1.77 -24.76 12.66
N ASP A 332 1.58 -25.10 11.38
CA ASP A 332 2.49 -26.01 10.68
C ASP A 332 3.74 -25.25 10.19
N LYS A 333 4.88 -25.61 10.78
CA LYS A 333 6.18 -25.01 10.48
C LYS A 333 6.66 -25.24 9.05
N THR A 334 6.13 -26.25 8.35
CA THR A 334 6.49 -26.50 6.94
C THR A 334 6.08 -25.34 6.04
N ASN A 335 5.03 -24.59 6.41
CA ASN A 335 4.59 -23.39 5.69
C ASN A 335 5.53 -22.19 5.87
N TRP A 336 6.52 -22.28 6.76
CA TRP A 336 7.46 -21.19 7.07
C TRP A 336 8.86 -21.44 6.51
N GLU A 337 9.10 -22.61 5.95
CA GLU A 337 10.41 -22.99 5.43
C GLU A 337 10.86 -22.05 4.31
N GLY A 338 12.09 -21.60 4.39
CA GLY A 338 12.71 -20.73 3.40
C GLY A 338 12.25 -19.26 3.43
N LEU A 339 11.29 -18.87 4.28
CA LEU A 339 10.77 -17.50 4.37
C LEU A 339 11.64 -16.57 5.23
N CYS A 340 12.56 -17.10 6.00
CA CYS A 340 13.54 -16.32 6.76
C CYS A 340 14.97 -16.74 6.42
N TYR A 341 15.93 -15.91 6.86
CA TYR A 341 17.34 -16.27 6.82
C TYR A 341 17.64 -17.30 7.91
N ASP A 342 18.54 -18.25 7.62
CA ASP A 342 18.95 -19.30 8.56
C ASP A 342 19.85 -18.74 9.69
N SER A 343 20.56 -17.67 9.40
CA SER A 343 21.43 -16.93 10.34
C SER A 343 21.55 -15.47 9.91
N TYR A 344 22.05 -14.66 10.83
CA TYR A 344 22.35 -13.25 10.54
C TYR A 344 23.60 -13.15 9.67
#